data_e9e8c3fa41adbaa78410b79f15fea9cc
#
_entry.id   e9e8c3fa41adbaa78410b79f15fea9cc
#
_cell.length_a   1.000
_cell.length_b   1.000
_cell.length_c   1.000
_cell.angle_alpha   90.00
_cell.angle_beta   90.00
_cell.angle_gamma   90.00
#
_symmetry.space_group_name_H-M   'P 1'
#
loop_
_entity.id
_entity.type
_entity.pdbx_description
1 polymer ?
#
loop_
_entity_poly.entity_id
_entity_poly.type
_entity_poly.pdbx_seq_one_letter_code
_entity_poly.pdbx_strand_id
1 'polypeptide(L)'
;MSWDLFSSAAADKKPGLNETANEDVARRVAARQADAGFLDDDVDDFARPSPRRAPEGGWTPSTLNAAARHLIEGMFPALWVSGEVSNFTKARSGHCYFTLRDAGSQIRCVMWRDDARRLPTQPTEGMEVRALGRLTIYEGRGEFQLSVAELEAKGEGLWKLAIDKLRTKLEVEGLTSPVRKRALPPYPACVGVVTSSAGAALHDIVSVIRRRAPWTRIVLSAARVQGEGAADEVARAIRLIARAGCADVLIVGRGGGSTEDLWAFNEEAVARAIAESPVPVISAVGHETDYTIADLVADLRAPTPSAAAEAAVPDRAAVARGLADLRERMLRCTRERVENCRESLFEARLNLGDAGDRIVAGRRERVAGIAGKLHALSPLSTLARGFAVPLDPSGRVLRGVAEFRPGQEFRLRLADGSVQARVREDPAA
;
A
#
# COMPACT_ATOMS: atom_id res chain seq x y z
N MET A 1 43.96 -24.22 -27.79
CA MET A 1 43.75 -25.22 -26.71
C MET A 1 42.26 -25.32 -26.47
N SER A 2 41.73 -26.39 -27.03
CA SER A 2 40.31 -26.77 -26.93
C SER A 2 40.09 -27.46 -25.62
N TRP A 3 38.95 -27.20 -24.97
CA TRP A 3 38.42 -28.08 -23.95
C TRP A 3 36.94 -28.35 -24.30
N ASP A 4 36.73 -29.55 -24.84
CA ASP A 4 35.44 -30.22 -24.92
C ASP A 4 35.03 -30.65 -23.51
N LEU A 5 33.81 -30.31 -23.12
CA LEU A 5 33.14 -30.85 -21.95
C LEU A 5 31.66 -31.05 -22.26
N PHE A 6 31.36 -32.07 -23.08
CA PHE A 6 30.07 -32.72 -23.12
C PHE A 6 30.29 -34.24 -22.96
N SER A 7 30.09 -34.73 -21.75
CA SER A 7 29.81 -36.13 -21.55
C SER A 7 28.84 -36.29 -20.37
N SER A 8 27.67 -36.83 -20.75
CA SER A 8 26.82 -37.76 -19.99
C SER A 8 26.40 -37.33 -18.56
N ALA A 9 25.15 -36.89 -18.46
CA ALA A 9 24.34 -37.18 -17.29
C ALA A 9 23.00 -37.78 -17.75
N ALA A 10 22.74 -38.98 -17.34
CA ALA A 10 21.52 -39.70 -17.55
C ALA A 10 20.33 -38.95 -16.96
N ALA A 11 19.31 -38.73 -17.76
CA ALA A 11 18.08 -38.08 -17.35
C ALA A 11 17.28 -39.09 -16.47
N ASP A 12 17.28 -38.84 -15.18
CA ASP A 12 16.22 -39.32 -14.28
C ASP A 12 14.91 -38.57 -14.65
N LYS A 13 14.06 -39.24 -15.41
CA LYS A 13 12.68 -38.82 -15.64
C LYS A 13 11.91 -38.97 -14.33
N LYS A 14 11.76 -37.87 -13.59
CA LYS A 14 10.67 -37.77 -12.61
C LYS A 14 9.34 -37.95 -13.36
N PRO A 15 8.37 -38.73 -12.85
CA PRO A 15 7.04 -38.80 -13.46
C PRO A 15 6.45 -37.37 -13.46
N GLY A 16 5.95 -36.98 -14.65
CA GLY A 16 5.52 -35.62 -14.87
C GLY A 16 4.32 -35.25 -13.98
N LEU A 17 4.30 -34.03 -13.49
CA LEU A 17 3.20 -33.38 -12.76
C LEU A 17 1.81 -33.54 -13.42
N ASN A 18 1.77 -33.92 -14.69
CA ASN A 18 0.54 -34.19 -15.45
C ASN A 18 -0.14 -35.52 -15.13
N GLU A 19 0.60 -36.56 -14.66
CA GLU A 19 -0.03 -37.86 -14.38
C GLU A 19 -0.82 -37.84 -13.06
N THR A 20 -0.30 -37.20 -12.03
CA THR A 20 -0.98 -37.09 -10.73
C THR A 20 -2.21 -36.15 -10.79
N ALA A 21 -2.14 -35.07 -11.56
CA ALA A 21 -3.29 -34.17 -11.79
C ALA A 21 -4.40 -34.91 -12.56
N ASN A 22 -4.03 -35.74 -13.51
CA ASN A 22 -4.97 -36.53 -14.32
C ASN A 22 -5.70 -37.59 -13.49
N GLU A 23 -5.01 -38.25 -12.53
CA GLU A 23 -5.62 -39.22 -11.62
C GLU A 23 -6.59 -38.54 -10.63
N ASP A 24 -6.26 -37.36 -10.09
CA ASP A 24 -7.12 -36.65 -9.15
C ASP A 24 -8.39 -36.11 -9.83
N VAL A 25 -8.27 -35.63 -11.06
CA VAL A 25 -9.43 -35.22 -11.85
C VAL A 25 -10.28 -36.41 -12.24
N ALA A 26 -9.68 -37.53 -12.64
CA ALA A 26 -10.39 -38.76 -12.94
C ALA A 26 -11.20 -39.23 -11.74
N ARG A 27 -10.64 -39.21 -10.52
CA ARG A 27 -11.35 -39.53 -9.28
C ARG A 27 -12.50 -38.57 -8.98
N ARG A 28 -12.30 -37.25 -9.17
CA ARG A 28 -13.34 -36.25 -8.94
C ARG A 28 -14.52 -36.37 -9.91
N VAL A 29 -14.24 -36.63 -11.19
CA VAL A 29 -15.30 -36.83 -12.18
C VAL A 29 -16.06 -38.13 -11.91
N ALA A 30 -15.36 -39.22 -11.52
CA ALA A 30 -15.98 -40.46 -11.19
C ALA A 30 -16.85 -40.42 -9.91
N ALA A 31 -16.35 -39.77 -8.86
CA ALA A 31 -17.08 -39.56 -7.61
C ALA A 31 -18.38 -38.75 -7.81
N ARG A 32 -18.34 -37.71 -8.67
CA ARG A 32 -19.49 -36.84 -8.94
C ARG A 32 -20.55 -37.46 -9.85
N GLN A 33 -20.18 -38.37 -10.71
CA GLN A 33 -21.13 -39.17 -11.48
C GLN A 33 -21.93 -40.14 -10.57
N ALA A 34 -21.30 -40.60 -9.48
CA ALA A 34 -21.98 -41.43 -8.46
C ALA A 34 -22.99 -40.58 -7.61
N ASP A 35 -22.62 -39.32 -7.29
CA ASP A 35 -23.49 -38.42 -6.52
C ASP A 35 -24.67 -37.86 -7.32
N ALA A 36 -24.67 -37.97 -8.64
CA ALA A 36 -25.72 -37.45 -9.51
C ALA A 36 -26.98 -38.35 -9.56
N GLY A 37 -27.16 -39.27 -8.62
CA GLY A 37 -28.43 -39.99 -8.41
C GLY A 37 -28.76 -41.04 -9.44
N PHE A 38 -27.76 -41.67 -10.05
CA PHE A 38 -28.00 -42.92 -10.73
C PHE A 38 -27.79 -44.05 -9.71
N LEU A 39 -28.88 -44.34 -9.01
CA LEU A 39 -28.98 -45.59 -8.26
C LEU A 39 -28.89 -46.74 -9.25
N ASP A 40 -27.81 -47.46 -9.24
CA ASP A 40 -27.77 -48.86 -9.63
C ASP A 40 -26.89 -49.61 -8.63
N ASP A 41 -27.56 -50.35 -7.77
CA ASP A 41 -27.03 -51.47 -7.05
C ASP A 41 -26.51 -52.51 -8.08
N ASP A 42 -25.22 -52.58 -8.27
CA ASP A 42 -24.44 -53.75 -8.70
C ASP A 42 -23.03 -53.32 -9.14
N VAL A 43 -22.16 -53.00 -8.15
CA VAL A 43 -20.73 -52.84 -8.39
C VAL A 43 -19.95 -53.91 -7.66
N ASP A 44 -20.02 -55.10 -8.20
CA ASP A 44 -19.05 -56.16 -7.93
C ASP A 44 -18.95 -57.08 -9.17
N ASP A 45 -18.14 -56.69 -10.12
CA ASP A 45 -17.35 -57.62 -10.95
C ASP A 45 -16.47 -56.85 -11.98
N PHE A 46 -15.26 -56.43 -11.60
CA PHE A 46 -14.24 -56.04 -12.57
C PHE A 46 -13.52 -57.25 -13.19
N ALA A 47 -14.28 -58.18 -13.78
CA ALA A 47 -13.74 -59.18 -14.66
C ALA A 47 -13.70 -58.65 -16.11
N ARG A 48 -12.58 -58.91 -16.83
CA ARG A 48 -12.43 -58.59 -18.26
C ARG A 48 -13.69 -58.98 -19.02
N PRO A 49 -14.30 -58.14 -19.86
CA PRO A 49 -15.51 -58.51 -20.57
C PRO A 49 -15.21 -59.63 -21.57
N SER A 50 -15.64 -60.86 -21.26
CA SER A 50 -15.82 -61.90 -22.25
C SER A 50 -16.88 -61.44 -23.26
N PRO A 51 -16.79 -61.83 -24.55
CA PRO A 51 -17.80 -61.43 -25.54
C PRO A 51 -19.16 -61.99 -25.06
N ARG A 52 -19.99 -61.17 -24.45
CA ARG A 52 -21.32 -61.56 -24.04
C ARG A 52 -22.14 -61.91 -25.28
N ARG A 53 -22.67 -63.12 -25.36
CA ARG A 53 -23.69 -63.54 -26.34
C ARG A 53 -24.80 -62.52 -26.32
N ALA A 54 -25.24 -62.07 -27.50
CA ALA A 54 -26.40 -61.22 -27.65
C ALA A 54 -27.57 -61.81 -26.84
N PRO A 55 -28.26 -60.97 -26.01
CA PRO A 55 -29.42 -61.48 -25.28
C PRO A 55 -30.48 -62.02 -26.27
N GLU A 56 -31.14 -63.10 -25.97
CA GLU A 56 -32.12 -63.78 -26.83
C GLU A 56 -33.40 -62.92 -27.16
N GLY A 57 -33.34 -61.63 -27.08
CA GLY A 57 -34.46 -60.70 -27.36
C GLY A 57 -34.06 -59.44 -28.14
N GLY A 58 -32.84 -59.36 -28.62
CA GLY A 58 -32.34 -58.14 -29.29
C GLY A 58 -31.97 -57.02 -28.30
N TRP A 59 -31.24 -56.01 -28.79
CA TRP A 59 -30.86 -54.84 -28.02
C TRP A 59 -32.02 -53.86 -27.92
N THR A 60 -32.30 -53.33 -26.74
CA THR A 60 -33.14 -52.13 -26.57
C THR A 60 -32.26 -50.88 -26.68
N PRO A 61 -32.84 -49.69 -27.02
CA PRO A 61 -32.06 -48.46 -27.02
C PRO A 61 -31.34 -48.19 -25.70
N SER A 62 -31.97 -48.46 -24.54
CA SER A 62 -31.39 -48.30 -23.21
C SER A 62 -30.19 -49.22 -22.98
N THR A 63 -30.33 -50.51 -23.28
CA THR A 63 -29.23 -51.50 -23.10
C THR A 63 -28.07 -51.23 -24.05
N LEU A 64 -28.35 -50.76 -25.27
CA LEU A 64 -27.33 -50.37 -26.24
C LEU A 64 -26.56 -49.14 -25.75
N ASN A 65 -27.27 -48.09 -25.32
CA ASN A 65 -26.65 -46.87 -24.80
C ASN A 65 -25.81 -47.15 -23.57
N ALA A 66 -26.28 -47.96 -22.62
CA ALA A 66 -25.54 -48.33 -21.43
C ALA A 66 -24.28 -49.15 -21.80
N ALA A 67 -24.37 -50.07 -22.71
CA ALA A 67 -23.21 -50.85 -23.18
C ALA A 67 -22.18 -49.98 -23.91
N ALA A 68 -22.63 -49.06 -24.77
CA ALA A 68 -21.78 -48.11 -25.48
C ALA A 68 -21.09 -47.14 -24.50
N ARG A 69 -21.83 -46.63 -23.49
CA ARG A 69 -21.31 -45.81 -22.43
C ARG A 69 -20.19 -46.52 -21.68
N HIS A 70 -20.43 -47.76 -21.25
CA HIS A 70 -19.44 -48.57 -20.50
C HIS A 70 -18.18 -48.81 -21.31
N LEU A 71 -18.30 -49.12 -22.60
CA LEU A 71 -17.16 -49.28 -23.49
C LEU A 71 -16.36 -47.99 -23.65
N ILE A 72 -17.00 -46.85 -23.86
CA ILE A 72 -16.34 -45.53 -24.04
C ILE A 72 -15.64 -45.14 -22.76
N GLU A 73 -16.30 -45.19 -21.62
CA GLU A 73 -15.74 -44.83 -20.33
C GLU A 73 -14.57 -45.74 -19.93
N GLY A 74 -14.61 -47.03 -20.32
CA GLY A 74 -13.52 -47.95 -20.07
C GLY A 74 -12.31 -47.80 -21.01
N MET A 75 -12.52 -47.34 -22.24
CA MET A 75 -11.45 -47.16 -23.22
C MET A 75 -10.73 -45.82 -23.15
N PHE A 76 -11.42 -44.76 -22.72
CA PHE A 76 -10.88 -43.42 -22.68
C PHE A 76 -10.75 -42.94 -21.23
N PRO A 77 -9.54 -42.81 -20.69
CA PRO A 77 -9.31 -42.10 -19.43
C PRO A 77 -9.71 -40.66 -19.56
N ALA A 78 -9.64 -39.88 -18.47
CA ALA A 78 -9.79 -38.42 -18.56
C ALA A 78 -8.73 -37.88 -19.52
N LEU A 79 -9.16 -37.04 -20.47
CA LEU A 79 -8.31 -36.52 -21.54
C LEU A 79 -8.56 -35.04 -21.80
N TRP A 80 -7.56 -34.39 -22.35
CA TRP A 80 -7.65 -33.01 -22.78
C TRP A 80 -8.18 -32.94 -24.22
N VAL A 81 -9.27 -32.18 -24.40
CA VAL A 81 -9.85 -31.90 -25.72
C VAL A 81 -9.71 -30.41 -26.00
N SER A 82 -9.07 -30.05 -27.11
CA SER A 82 -8.92 -28.69 -27.55
C SER A 82 -9.97 -28.34 -28.60
N GLY A 83 -10.56 -27.16 -28.54
CA GLY A 83 -11.53 -26.71 -29.52
C GLY A 83 -12.01 -25.30 -29.22
N GLU A 84 -12.82 -24.76 -30.15
CA GLU A 84 -13.48 -23.49 -30.03
C GLU A 84 -14.83 -23.65 -29.31
N VAL A 85 -15.10 -22.82 -28.30
CA VAL A 85 -16.36 -22.83 -27.56
C VAL A 85 -17.48 -22.25 -28.42
N SER A 86 -18.58 -22.96 -28.49
CA SER A 86 -19.81 -22.46 -29.11
C SER A 86 -21.04 -22.85 -28.25
N ASN A 87 -22.12 -22.07 -28.40
CA ASN A 87 -23.41 -22.31 -27.71
C ASN A 87 -23.28 -22.42 -26.17
N PHE A 88 -22.43 -21.59 -25.54
CA PHE A 88 -22.27 -21.63 -24.10
C PHE A 88 -23.54 -21.16 -23.39
N THR A 89 -24.08 -22.02 -22.51
CA THR A 89 -25.30 -21.74 -21.73
C THR A 89 -25.11 -22.18 -20.28
N LYS A 90 -25.41 -21.30 -19.33
CA LYS A 90 -25.44 -21.63 -17.92
C LYS A 90 -26.91 -21.85 -17.49
N ALA A 91 -27.25 -23.05 -17.09
CA ALA A 91 -28.57 -23.41 -16.61
C ALA A 91 -28.87 -22.79 -15.22
N ARG A 92 -30.12 -22.67 -14.85
CA ARG A 92 -30.55 -22.22 -13.50
C ARG A 92 -30.01 -23.10 -12.37
N SER A 93 -29.78 -24.40 -12.65
CA SER A 93 -29.15 -25.36 -11.73
C SER A 93 -27.66 -25.05 -11.46
N GLY A 94 -27.04 -24.17 -12.25
CA GLY A 94 -25.61 -23.83 -12.16
C GLY A 94 -24.71 -24.67 -13.04
N HIS A 95 -25.22 -25.69 -13.73
CA HIS A 95 -24.48 -26.47 -14.71
C HIS A 95 -24.23 -25.65 -15.98
N CYS A 96 -23.07 -25.85 -16.62
CA CYS A 96 -22.76 -25.20 -17.88
C CYS A 96 -22.80 -26.23 -19.00
N TYR A 97 -23.43 -25.86 -20.10
CA TYR A 97 -23.53 -26.63 -21.34
C TYR A 97 -22.90 -25.81 -22.46
N PHE A 98 -22.04 -26.45 -23.23
CA PHE A 98 -21.41 -25.80 -24.39
C PHE A 98 -20.98 -26.87 -25.41
N THR A 99 -20.56 -26.43 -26.55
CA THR A 99 -20.03 -27.30 -27.60
C THR A 99 -18.59 -26.89 -27.87
N LEU A 100 -17.69 -27.88 -27.91
CA LEU A 100 -16.35 -27.68 -28.47
C LEU A 100 -16.38 -28.07 -29.92
N ARG A 101 -15.90 -27.20 -30.80
CA ARG A 101 -15.80 -27.44 -32.22
C ARG A 101 -14.37 -27.25 -32.72
N ASP A 102 -14.02 -28.00 -33.75
CA ASP A 102 -12.84 -27.77 -34.58
C ASP A 102 -13.26 -27.60 -36.04
N ALA A 103 -12.30 -27.66 -36.98
CA ALA A 103 -12.59 -27.51 -38.43
C ALA A 103 -13.47 -28.60 -39.03
N GLY A 104 -13.58 -29.77 -38.39
CA GLY A 104 -14.25 -30.96 -38.92
C GLY A 104 -15.33 -31.56 -38.05
N SER A 105 -15.34 -31.26 -36.75
CA SER A 105 -16.18 -31.96 -35.79
C SER A 105 -16.59 -31.06 -34.61
N GLN A 106 -17.61 -31.55 -33.89
CA GLN A 106 -18.05 -30.91 -32.65
C GLN A 106 -18.42 -31.95 -31.61
N ILE A 107 -18.19 -31.63 -30.33
CA ILE A 107 -18.60 -32.46 -29.21
C ILE A 107 -19.35 -31.62 -28.19
N ARG A 108 -20.46 -32.14 -27.67
CA ARG A 108 -21.19 -31.53 -26.57
C ARG A 108 -20.43 -31.70 -25.27
N CYS A 109 -20.37 -30.64 -24.48
CA CYS A 109 -19.72 -30.59 -23.21
C CYS A 109 -20.72 -30.24 -22.11
N VAL A 110 -20.58 -30.89 -20.97
CA VAL A 110 -21.29 -30.55 -19.74
C VAL A 110 -20.27 -30.33 -18.64
N MET A 111 -20.38 -29.23 -17.93
CA MET A 111 -19.59 -28.94 -16.75
C MET A 111 -20.51 -28.79 -15.56
N TRP A 112 -20.26 -29.57 -14.51
CA TRP A 112 -21.12 -29.59 -13.34
C TRP A 112 -20.95 -28.29 -12.52
N ARG A 113 -21.97 -27.96 -11.72
CA ARG A 113 -22.04 -26.70 -10.94
C ARG A 113 -20.78 -26.41 -10.13
N ASP A 114 -20.21 -27.42 -9.48
CA ASP A 114 -19.07 -27.23 -8.60
C ASP A 114 -17.77 -26.96 -9.37
N ASP A 115 -17.61 -27.57 -10.54
CA ASP A 115 -16.50 -27.29 -11.45
C ASP A 115 -16.69 -25.94 -12.15
N ALA A 116 -17.91 -25.63 -12.54
CA ALA A 116 -18.27 -24.36 -13.14
C ALA A 116 -18.07 -23.15 -12.18
N ARG A 117 -18.13 -23.37 -10.86
CA ARG A 117 -17.81 -22.34 -9.85
C ARG A 117 -16.33 -22.00 -9.77
N ARG A 118 -15.46 -22.88 -10.23
CA ARG A 118 -14.00 -22.68 -10.25
C ARG A 118 -13.53 -21.90 -11.47
N LEU A 119 -14.41 -21.70 -12.46
CA LEU A 119 -14.06 -20.89 -13.61
C LEU A 119 -13.92 -19.40 -13.21
N PRO A 120 -12.82 -18.76 -13.57
CA PRO A 120 -12.59 -17.34 -13.26
C PRO A 120 -13.59 -16.42 -13.96
N THR A 121 -14.04 -16.82 -15.14
CA THR A 121 -15.12 -16.17 -15.90
C THR A 121 -15.79 -17.18 -16.82
N GLN A 122 -16.98 -16.88 -17.32
CA GLN A 122 -17.63 -17.68 -18.34
C GLN A 122 -16.89 -17.53 -19.65
N PRO A 123 -16.58 -18.65 -20.35
CA PRO A 123 -15.98 -18.59 -21.67
C PRO A 123 -16.94 -17.87 -22.62
N THR A 124 -16.37 -17.13 -23.56
CA THR A 124 -17.11 -16.44 -24.61
C THR A 124 -17.16 -17.30 -25.85
N GLU A 125 -18.18 -17.10 -26.68
CA GLU A 125 -18.32 -17.75 -27.96
C GLU A 125 -17.12 -17.44 -28.87
N GLY A 126 -16.60 -18.43 -29.55
CA GLY A 126 -15.41 -18.29 -30.38
C GLY A 126 -14.06 -18.44 -29.64
N MET A 127 -14.08 -18.70 -28.33
CA MET A 127 -12.85 -18.83 -27.56
C MET A 127 -12.22 -20.21 -27.74
N GLU A 128 -10.93 -20.27 -28.08
CA GLU A 128 -10.14 -21.50 -28.08
C GLU A 128 -9.83 -21.93 -26.64
N VAL A 129 -10.26 -23.15 -26.29
CA VAL A 129 -10.05 -23.73 -24.95
C VAL A 129 -9.52 -25.15 -25.02
N ARG A 130 -8.93 -25.60 -23.91
CA ARG A 130 -8.69 -27.02 -23.62
C ARG A 130 -9.59 -27.43 -22.48
N ALA A 131 -10.35 -28.48 -22.66
CA ALA A 131 -11.22 -29.04 -21.67
C ALA A 131 -10.69 -30.39 -21.21
N LEU A 132 -10.39 -30.55 -19.92
CA LEU A 132 -10.11 -31.82 -19.31
C LEU A 132 -11.41 -32.46 -18.89
N GLY A 133 -11.70 -33.63 -19.39
CA GLY A 133 -12.94 -34.30 -19.10
C GLY A 133 -12.92 -35.77 -19.43
N ARG A 134 -14.03 -36.42 -19.16
CA ARG A 134 -14.27 -37.82 -19.43
C ARG A 134 -15.37 -37.95 -20.50
N LEU A 135 -15.11 -38.78 -21.50
CA LEU A 135 -16.12 -39.07 -22.51
C LEU A 135 -17.21 -39.95 -21.92
N THR A 136 -18.44 -39.62 -22.20
CA THR A 136 -19.61 -40.40 -21.75
C THR A 136 -20.76 -40.31 -22.75
N ILE A 137 -21.77 -41.14 -22.59
CA ILE A 137 -23.02 -41.06 -23.36
C ILE A 137 -24.15 -40.70 -22.41
N TYR A 138 -24.91 -39.68 -22.74
CA TYR A 138 -26.16 -39.35 -22.06
C TYR A 138 -27.22 -40.38 -22.50
N GLU A 139 -27.51 -41.37 -21.64
CA GLU A 139 -28.34 -42.52 -21.98
C GLU A 139 -29.76 -42.18 -22.43
N GLY A 140 -30.37 -41.12 -21.81
CA GLY A 140 -31.72 -40.69 -22.14
C GLY A 140 -31.92 -40.25 -23.61
N ARG A 141 -30.83 -39.83 -24.29
CA ARG A 141 -30.87 -39.43 -25.69
C ARG A 141 -29.87 -40.15 -26.57
N GLY A 142 -28.99 -40.95 -26.02
CA GLY A 142 -27.88 -41.59 -26.75
C GLY A 142 -26.86 -40.60 -27.27
N GLU A 143 -26.75 -39.40 -26.64
CA GLU A 143 -25.87 -38.36 -27.11
C GLU A 143 -24.47 -38.50 -26.51
N PHE A 144 -23.47 -38.50 -27.37
CA PHE A 144 -22.07 -38.49 -27.00
C PHE A 144 -21.67 -37.12 -26.44
N GLN A 145 -21.08 -37.10 -25.25
CA GLN A 145 -20.71 -35.87 -24.58
C GLN A 145 -19.41 -35.99 -23.78
N LEU A 146 -18.78 -34.85 -23.53
CA LEU A 146 -17.62 -34.70 -22.65
C LEU A 146 -18.09 -34.14 -21.31
N SER A 147 -17.92 -34.88 -20.22
CA SER A 147 -18.10 -34.37 -18.86
C SER A 147 -16.81 -33.64 -18.44
N VAL A 148 -16.85 -32.32 -18.44
CA VAL A 148 -15.69 -31.44 -18.24
C VAL A 148 -15.51 -31.16 -16.76
N ALA A 149 -14.31 -31.39 -16.26
CA ALA A 149 -13.90 -31.08 -14.90
C ALA A 149 -13.08 -29.79 -14.83
N GLU A 150 -12.23 -29.55 -15.84
CA GLU A 150 -11.38 -28.37 -15.95
C GLU A 150 -11.49 -27.74 -17.35
N LEU A 151 -11.43 -26.42 -17.40
CA LEU A 151 -11.45 -25.69 -18.66
C LEU A 151 -10.35 -24.64 -18.62
N GLU A 152 -9.40 -24.78 -19.54
CA GLU A 152 -8.33 -23.82 -19.75
C GLU A 152 -8.51 -23.11 -21.09
N ALA A 153 -8.32 -21.82 -21.14
CA ALA A 153 -8.17 -21.15 -22.44
C ALA A 153 -6.80 -21.51 -23.02
N LYS A 154 -6.74 -21.62 -24.34
CA LYS A 154 -5.48 -21.78 -25.06
C LYS A 154 -4.73 -20.44 -24.98
N GLY A 155 -3.72 -20.39 -24.10
CA GLY A 155 -3.08 -19.16 -23.65
C GLY A 155 -3.75 -18.54 -22.41
N GLU A 156 -3.35 -17.34 -22.01
CA GLU A 156 -3.81 -16.62 -20.81
C GLU A 156 -5.29 -16.15 -20.84
N GLY A 157 -6.10 -16.63 -21.77
CA GLY A 157 -7.34 -16.00 -22.22
C GLY A 157 -8.44 -15.85 -21.16
N LEU A 158 -8.81 -16.91 -20.40
CA LEU A 158 -9.93 -16.82 -19.43
C LEU A 158 -9.59 -15.92 -18.24
N TRP A 159 -8.38 -16.08 -17.73
CA TRP A 159 -7.89 -15.29 -16.60
C TRP A 159 -7.73 -13.81 -16.98
N LYS A 160 -7.16 -13.55 -18.15
CA LYS A 160 -7.00 -12.19 -18.66
C LYS A 160 -8.34 -11.52 -18.91
N LEU A 161 -9.28 -12.23 -19.52
CA LEU A 161 -10.64 -11.74 -19.74
C LEU A 161 -11.38 -11.42 -18.43
N ALA A 162 -11.18 -12.25 -17.38
CA ALA A 162 -11.76 -11.97 -16.07
C ALA A 162 -11.16 -10.72 -15.44
N ILE A 163 -9.84 -10.56 -15.53
CA ILE A 163 -9.13 -9.36 -15.06
C ILE A 163 -9.60 -8.12 -15.83
N ASP A 164 -9.66 -8.18 -17.16
CA ASP A 164 -10.07 -7.05 -18.00
C ASP A 164 -11.52 -6.63 -17.72
N LYS A 165 -12.43 -7.59 -17.56
CA LYS A 165 -13.83 -7.30 -17.18
C LYS A 165 -13.92 -6.64 -15.82
N LEU A 166 -13.19 -7.17 -14.82
CA LEU A 166 -13.18 -6.60 -13.47
C LEU A 166 -12.51 -5.23 -13.47
N ARG A 167 -11.40 -5.07 -14.19
CA ARG A 167 -10.73 -3.78 -14.38
C ARG A 167 -11.69 -2.73 -14.94
N THR A 168 -12.36 -3.03 -16.06
CA THR A 168 -13.33 -2.11 -16.68
C THR A 168 -14.46 -1.74 -15.70
N LYS A 169 -14.97 -2.71 -14.95
CA LYS A 169 -15.99 -2.47 -13.92
C LYS A 169 -15.49 -1.48 -12.86
N LEU A 170 -14.29 -1.71 -12.31
CA LEU A 170 -13.72 -0.87 -11.26
C LEU A 170 -13.30 0.52 -11.78
N GLU A 171 -12.91 0.62 -13.07
CA GLU A 171 -12.65 1.89 -13.75
C GLU A 171 -13.92 2.73 -13.89
N VAL A 172 -15.03 2.13 -14.30
CA VAL A 172 -16.35 2.79 -14.36
C VAL A 172 -16.82 3.25 -12.99
N GLU A 173 -16.57 2.46 -11.94
CA GLU A 173 -16.85 2.83 -10.55
C GLU A 173 -15.87 3.89 -10.00
N GLY A 174 -14.81 4.24 -10.74
CA GLY A 174 -13.79 5.21 -10.34
C GLY A 174 -12.83 4.72 -9.26
N LEU A 175 -12.80 3.42 -8.94
CA LEU A 175 -11.97 2.85 -7.88
C LEU A 175 -10.47 2.80 -8.24
N THR A 176 -10.13 2.87 -9.51
CA THR A 176 -8.76 2.91 -10.02
C THR A 176 -8.25 4.33 -10.30
N SER A 177 -9.10 5.35 -10.06
CA SER A 177 -8.78 6.75 -10.39
C SER A 177 -7.55 7.24 -9.61
N PRO A 178 -6.57 7.88 -10.30
CA PRO A 178 -5.41 8.49 -9.64
C PRO A 178 -5.79 9.55 -8.60
N VAL A 179 -6.94 10.20 -8.74
CA VAL A 179 -7.43 11.23 -7.81
C VAL A 179 -7.74 10.64 -6.42
N ARG A 180 -8.06 9.35 -6.35
CA ARG A 180 -8.31 8.66 -5.08
C ARG A 180 -7.04 8.30 -4.33
N LYS A 181 -5.92 8.17 -5.02
CA LYS A 181 -4.66 7.71 -4.44
C LYS A 181 -4.14 8.71 -3.44
N ARG A 182 -3.96 8.25 -2.21
CA ARG A 182 -3.52 9.06 -1.08
C ARG A 182 -2.01 9.04 -0.97
N ALA A 183 -1.45 10.17 -0.54
CA ALA A 183 -0.04 10.25 -0.20
C ALA A 183 0.26 9.39 1.03
N LEU A 184 1.41 8.73 1.04
CA LEU A 184 1.87 8.00 2.21
C LEU A 184 2.31 8.95 3.31
N PRO A 185 2.05 8.63 4.59
CA PRO A 185 2.57 9.43 5.70
C PRO A 185 4.10 9.38 5.72
N PRO A 186 4.79 10.54 5.82
CA PRO A 186 6.25 10.57 5.78
C PRO A 186 6.92 9.90 7.00
N TYR A 187 6.22 9.84 8.13
CA TYR A 187 6.71 9.28 9.39
C TYR A 187 5.61 8.46 10.07
N PRO A 188 5.30 7.25 9.57
CA PRO A 188 4.26 6.43 10.18
C PRO A 188 4.72 5.92 11.56
N ALA A 189 3.85 6.06 12.54
CA ALA A 189 4.08 5.48 13.87
C ALA A 189 3.80 3.97 13.87
N CYS A 190 2.90 3.51 12.98
CA CYS A 190 2.53 2.12 12.87
C CYS A 190 2.27 1.71 11.41
N VAL A 191 2.88 0.61 11.00
CA VAL A 191 2.65 -0.04 9.70
C VAL A 191 1.85 -1.30 9.92
N GLY A 192 0.67 -1.38 9.29
CA GLY A 192 -0.12 -2.59 9.20
C GLY A 192 0.42 -3.49 8.07
N VAL A 193 0.44 -4.80 8.29
CA VAL A 193 0.89 -5.77 7.30
C VAL A 193 -0.15 -6.86 7.15
N VAL A 194 -0.58 -7.12 5.93
CA VAL A 194 -1.46 -8.23 5.55
C VAL A 194 -0.68 -9.19 4.67
N THR A 195 -0.30 -10.32 5.23
CA THR A 195 0.45 -11.39 4.55
C THR A 195 0.36 -12.68 5.36
N SER A 196 0.96 -13.77 4.87
CA SER A 196 1.03 -15.02 5.63
C SER A 196 1.98 -14.91 6.82
N SER A 197 1.63 -15.52 7.94
CA SER A 197 2.43 -15.48 9.20
C SER A 197 3.79 -16.19 9.08
N ALA A 198 3.93 -17.15 8.18
CA ALA A 198 5.15 -17.93 7.98
C ALA A 198 5.86 -17.60 6.66
N GLY A 199 5.44 -16.55 5.95
CA GLY A 199 5.97 -16.21 4.62
C GLY A 199 7.26 -15.40 4.67
N ALA A 200 8.11 -15.59 3.66
CA ALA A 200 9.33 -14.77 3.44
C ALA A 200 9.01 -13.26 3.38
N ALA A 201 7.86 -12.91 2.80
CA ALA A 201 7.41 -11.52 2.70
C ALA A 201 7.32 -10.79 4.05
N LEU A 202 6.80 -11.48 5.09
CA LEU A 202 6.75 -10.89 6.43
C LEU A 202 8.15 -10.64 6.98
N HIS A 203 9.05 -11.61 6.85
CA HIS A 203 10.43 -11.48 7.32
C HIS A 203 11.14 -10.31 6.62
N ASP A 204 10.97 -10.18 5.31
CA ASP A 204 11.56 -9.11 4.51
C ASP A 204 11.04 -7.74 4.95
N ILE A 205 9.71 -7.58 5.08
CA ILE A 205 9.09 -6.34 5.55
C ILE A 205 9.62 -5.95 6.94
N VAL A 206 9.61 -6.89 7.88
CA VAL A 206 10.06 -6.65 9.25
C VAL A 206 11.55 -6.28 9.29
N SER A 207 12.39 -6.98 8.54
CA SER A 207 13.83 -6.72 8.45
C SER A 207 14.11 -5.31 7.92
N VAL A 208 13.44 -4.91 6.84
CA VAL A 208 13.59 -3.58 6.24
C VAL A 208 13.11 -2.49 7.18
N ILE A 209 11.91 -2.62 7.77
CA ILE A 209 11.36 -1.60 8.67
C ILE A 209 12.25 -1.45 9.91
N ARG A 210 12.69 -2.54 10.53
CA ARG A 210 13.57 -2.48 11.70
C ARG A 210 14.91 -1.83 11.42
N ARG A 211 15.46 -2.03 10.23
CA ARG A 211 16.71 -1.39 9.79
C ARG A 211 16.51 0.11 9.53
N ARG A 212 15.43 0.50 8.83
CA ARG A 212 15.21 1.87 8.36
C ARG A 212 14.53 2.77 9.39
N ALA A 213 13.56 2.22 10.11
CA ALA A 213 12.74 2.98 11.08
C ALA A 213 12.42 2.12 12.32
N PRO A 214 13.41 1.87 13.20
CA PRO A 214 13.25 1.00 14.36
C PRO A 214 12.19 1.50 15.37
N TRP A 215 11.77 2.75 15.28
CA TRP A 215 10.71 3.36 16.11
C TRP A 215 9.30 3.06 15.61
N THR A 216 9.15 2.56 14.38
CA THR A 216 7.83 2.25 13.79
C THR A 216 7.34 0.90 14.29
N ARG A 217 6.12 0.87 14.80
CA ARG A 217 5.44 -0.38 15.18
C ARG A 217 4.95 -1.10 13.94
N ILE A 218 4.93 -2.44 14.03
CA ILE A 218 4.39 -3.31 12.99
C ILE A 218 3.22 -4.08 13.59
N VAL A 219 2.08 -4.07 12.92
CA VAL A 219 0.89 -4.85 13.27
C VAL A 219 0.59 -5.81 12.14
N LEU A 220 0.66 -7.10 12.41
CA LEU A 220 0.35 -8.15 11.44
C LEU A 220 -1.11 -8.57 11.57
N SER A 221 -1.83 -8.60 10.45
CA SER A 221 -3.05 -9.37 10.28
C SER A 221 -2.76 -10.53 9.35
N ALA A 222 -2.55 -11.70 9.95
CA ALA A 222 -2.20 -12.90 9.20
C ALA A 222 -3.39 -13.35 8.32
N ALA A 223 -3.11 -13.66 7.05
CA ALA A 223 -4.07 -14.18 6.10
C ALA A 223 -3.38 -15.16 5.15
N ARG A 224 -4.12 -16.15 4.67
CA ARG A 224 -3.65 -16.94 3.52
C ARG A 224 -3.62 -16.04 2.30
N VAL A 225 -2.52 -16.09 1.56
CA VAL A 225 -2.27 -15.23 0.40
C VAL A 225 -2.31 -15.99 -0.91
N GLN A 226 -2.62 -17.29 -0.86
CA GLN A 226 -2.75 -18.18 -2.01
C GLN A 226 -3.71 -19.32 -1.70
N GLY A 227 -4.27 -19.95 -2.75
CA GLY A 227 -5.23 -21.04 -2.66
C GLY A 227 -6.68 -20.57 -2.52
N GLU A 228 -7.60 -21.55 -2.48
CA GLU A 228 -9.05 -21.30 -2.43
C GLU A 228 -9.45 -20.55 -1.15
N GLY A 229 -10.23 -19.46 -1.29
CA GLY A 229 -10.68 -18.61 -0.18
C GLY A 229 -9.63 -17.59 0.34
N ALA A 230 -8.44 -17.52 -0.25
CA ALA A 230 -7.42 -16.57 0.16
C ALA A 230 -7.87 -15.11 -0.01
N ALA A 231 -8.60 -14.80 -1.08
CA ALA A 231 -9.10 -13.45 -1.34
C ALA A 231 -10.01 -12.95 -0.21
N ASP A 232 -10.92 -13.78 0.27
CA ASP A 232 -11.80 -13.43 1.39
C ASP A 232 -11.04 -13.23 2.70
N GLU A 233 -9.99 -14.03 2.93
CA GLU A 233 -9.14 -13.87 4.10
C GLU A 233 -8.34 -12.57 4.05
N VAL A 234 -7.73 -12.28 2.90
CA VAL A 234 -7.00 -11.00 2.68
C VAL A 234 -7.94 -9.81 2.85
N ALA A 235 -9.12 -9.85 2.23
CA ALA A 235 -10.11 -8.78 2.36
C ALA A 235 -10.57 -8.58 3.81
N ARG A 236 -10.80 -9.67 4.56
CA ARG A 236 -11.11 -9.61 6.00
C ARG A 236 -9.97 -9.04 6.81
N ALA A 237 -8.73 -9.45 6.53
CA ALA A 237 -7.54 -8.98 7.21
C ALA A 237 -7.31 -7.47 7.01
N ILE A 238 -7.51 -6.96 5.79
CA ILE A 238 -7.46 -5.53 5.48
C ILE A 238 -8.50 -4.77 6.32
N ARG A 239 -9.77 -5.21 6.29
CA ARG A 239 -10.84 -4.57 7.05
C ARG A 239 -10.61 -4.64 8.57
N LEU A 240 -9.99 -5.71 9.07
CA LEU A 240 -9.69 -5.85 10.49
C LEU A 240 -8.70 -4.78 10.97
N ILE A 241 -7.58 -4.58 10.27
CA ILE A 241 -6.61 -3.53 10.60
C ILE A 241 -7.23 -2.14 10.44
N ALA A 242 -8.00 -1.94 9.36
CA ALA A 242 -8.70 -0.69 9.10
C ALA A 242 -9.65 -0.30 10.24
N ARG A 243 -10.43 -1.26 10.75
CA ARG A 243 -11.33 -1.06 11.89
C ARG A 243 -10.60 -0.85 13.21
N ALA A 244 -9.48 -1.49 13.40
CA ALA A 244 -8.66 -1.33 14.60
C ALA A 244 -8.06 0.10 14.72
N GLY A 245 -7.93 0.83 13.61
CA GLY A 245 -7.46 2.22 13.59
C GLY A 245 -6.04 2.40 14.12
N CYS A 246 -5.24 1.34 14.14
CA CYS A 246 -3.93 1.33 14.77
C CYS A 246 -2.76 1.52 13.78
N ALA A 247 -3.04 1.51 12.47
CA ALA A 247 -2.04 1.65 11.41
C ALA A 247 -2.19 2.98 10.67
N ASP A 248 -1.08 3.60 10.32
CA ASP A 248 -1.02 4.83 9.52
C ASP A 248 -0.89 4.53 8.02
N VAL A 249 -0.37 3.35 7.69
CA VAL A 249 -0.22 2.82 6.33
C VAL A 249 -0.33 1.29 6.38
N LEU A 250 -0.86 0.70 5.32
CA LEU A 250 -1.06 -0.74 5.22
C LEU A 250 -0.25 -1.30 4.05
N ILE A 251 0.50 -2.36 4.29
CA ILE A 251 1.17 -3.15 3.26
C ILE A 251 0.39 -4.44 3.06
N VAL A 252 -0.07 -4.67 1.85
CA VAL A 252 -0.76 -5.90 1.43
C VAL A 252 0.13 -6.59 0.41
N GLY A 253 0.57 -7.80 0.71
CA GLY A 253 1.50 -8.44 -0.20
C GLY A 253 1.74 -9.91 0.08
N ARG A 254 2.49 -10.51 -0.85
CA ARG A 254 2.97 -11.89 -0.73
C ARG A 254 4.44 -12.00 -1.17
N GLY A 255 5.06 -13.10 -0.79
CA GLY A 255 6.37 -13.48 -1.35
C GLY A 255 6.25 -14.00 -2.79
N GLY A 256 7.37 -14.35 -3.40
CA GLY A 256 7.41 -14.94 -4.73
C GLY A 256 6.56 -16.22 -4.85
N GLY A 257 6.15 -16.56 -6.07
CA GLY A 257 5.33 -17.72 -6.41
C GLY A 257 4.86 -17.64 -7.86
N SER A 258 4.07 -18.60 -8.31
CA SER A 258 3.53 -18.63 -9.67
C SER A 258 2.48 -17.54 -9.90
N THR A 259 2.18 -17.26 -11.17
CA THR A 259 1.11 -16.31 -11.57
C THR A 259 -0.28 -16.77 -11.11
N GLU A 260 -0.50 -18.09 -11.02
CA GLU A 260 -1.73 -18.68 -10.49
C GLU A 260 -1.96 -18.32 -9.02
N ASP A 261 -0.89 -18.26 -8.25
CA ASP A 261 -0.92 -17.87 -6.84
C ASP A 261 -1.28 -16.37 -6.62
N LEU A 262 -1.14 -15.52 -7.64
CA LEU A 262 -1.49 -14.10 -7.59
C LEU A 262 -3.00 -13.86 -7.75
N TRP A 263 -3.76 -14.91 -8.11
CA TRP A 263 -5.18 -14.76 -8.41
C TRP A 263 -6.00 -14.16 -7.28
N ALA A 264 -5.71 -14.51 -6.04
CA ALA A 264 -6.42 -13.96 -4.88
C ALA A 264 -6.43 -12.42 -4.85
N PHE A 265 -5.41 -11.76 -5.41
CA PHE A 265 -5.30 -10.31 -5.49
C PHE A 265 -5.97 -9.70 -6.74
N ASN A 266 -6.49 -10.54 -7.63
CA ASN A 266 -7.31 -10.14 -8.76
C ASN A 266 -8.81 -10.25 -8.48
N GLU A 267 -9.21 -10.63 -7.28
CA GLU A 267 -10.62 -10.74 -6.91
C GLU A 267 -11.21 -9.40 -6.42
N GLU A 268 -12.48 -9.19 -6.77
CA GLU A 268 -13.23 -7.98 -6.43
C GLU A 268 -13.27 -7.70 -4.92
N ALA A 269 -13.32 -8.75 -4.11
CA ALA A 269 -13.38 -8.65 -2.65
C ALA A 269 -12.14 -7.93 -2.07
N VAL A 270 -10.94 -8.21 -2.60
CA VAL A 270 -9.69 -7.57 -2.19
C VAL A 270 -9.63 -6.14 -2.70
N ALA A 271 -9.97 -5.91 -3.98
CA ALA A 271 -10.01 -4.58 -4.56
C ALA A 271 -10.91 -3.62 -3.76
N ARG A 272 -12.11 -4.08 -3.41
CA ARG A 272 -13.04 -3.29 -2.59
C ARG A 272 -12.52 -3.04 -1.18
N ALA A 273 -11.91 -4.05 -0.53
CA ALA A 273 -11.33 -3.89 0.80
C ALA A 273 -10.19 -2.86 0.81
N ILE A 274 -9.33 -2.84 -0.24
CA ILE A 274 -8.30 -1.82 -0.43
C ILE A 274 -8.93 -0.43 -0.61
N ALA A 275 -9.94 -0.34 -1.48
CA ALA A 275 -10.63 0.92 -1.76
C ALA A 275 -11.35 1.51 -0.54
N GLU A 276 -11.92 0.67 0.31
CA GLU A 276 -12.64 1.02 1.53
C GLU A 276 -11.71 1.37 2.70
N SER A 277 -10.42 1.05 2.59
CA SER A 277 -9.45 1.32 3.66
C SER A 277 -9.39 2.81 4.00
N PRO A 278 -9.47 3.22 5.28
CA PRO A 278 -9.33 4.61 5.70
C PRO A 278 -7.88 5.10 5.63
N VAL A 279 -6.91 4.18 5.61
CA VAL A 279 -5.48 4.47 5.55
C VAL A 279 -4.90 4.09 4.19
N PRO A 280 -3.83 4.75 3.73
CA PRO A 280 -3.20 4.41 2.45
C PRO A 280 -2.70 2.97 2.43
N VAL A 281 -2.88 2.32 1.29
CA VAL A 281 -2.51 0.92 1.06
C VAL A 281 -1.41 0.81 0.03
N ILE A 282 -0.35 0.08 0.36
CA ILE A 282 0.72 -0.30 -0.55
C ILE A 282 0.49 -1.75 -0.96
N SER A 283 0.34 -1.99 -2.25
CA SER A 283 0.31 -3.34 -2.81
C SER A 283 1.73 -3.81 -3.11
N ALA A 284 2.09 -5.00 -2.63
CA ALA A 284 3.38 -5.66 -2.82
C ALA A 284 3.17 -7.10 -3.29
N VAL A 285 2.43 -7.26 -4.38
CA VAL A 285 1.96 -8.55 -4.89
C VAL A 285 2.65 -8.94 -6.18
N GLY A 286 2.67 -8.04 -7.17
CA GLY A 286 3.15 -8.31 -8.51
C GLY A 286 4.63 -7.97 -8.71
N HIS A 287 5.35 -8.80 -9.50
CA HIS A 287 6.66 -8.46 -10.04
C HIS A 287 6.53 -7.34 -11.12
N GLU A 288 7.64 -6.86 -11.66
CA GLU A 288 7.64 -5.71 -12.59
C GLU A 288 6.69 -5.87 -13.78
N THR A 289 6.49 -7.08 -14.28
CA THR A 289 5.67 -7.42 -15.46
C THR A 289 4.20 -7.67 -15.15
N ASP A 290 3.85 -8.11 -13.94
CA ASP A 290 2.52 -8.64 -13.61
C ASP A 290 1.73 -7.64 -12.75
N TYR A 291 0.76 -6.99 -13.36
CA TYR A 291 -0.16 -6.08 -12.67
C TYR A 291 -1.39 -6.83 -12.19
N THR A 292 -1.64 -6.76 -10.88
CA THR A 292 -2.88 -7.26 -10.29
C THR A 292 -3.92 -6.15 -10.14
N ILE A 293 -5.19 -6.53 -9.98
CA ILE A 293 -6.27 -5.58 -9.67
C ILE A 293 -5.99 -4.86 -8.34
N ALA A 294 -5.42 -5.54 -7.37
CA ALA A 294 -4.99 -4.92 -6.11
C ALA A 294 -3.98 -3.77 -6.34
N ASP A 295 -3.03 -3.94 -7.28
CA ASP A 295 -2.04 -2.91 -7.63
C ASP A 295 -2.69 -1.68 -8.27
N LEU A 296 -3.75 -1.87 -9.06
CA LEU A 296 -4.47 -0.77 -9.71
C LEU A 296 -5.23 0.09 -8.70
N VAL A 297 -5.84 -0.56 -7.71
CA VAL A 297 -6.69 0.10 -6.70
C VAL A 297 -5.88 0.66 -5.53
N ALA A 298 -4.73 0.08 -5.22
CA ALA A 298 -3.85 0.55 -4.14
C ALA A 298 -3.35 1.98 -4.35
N ASP A 299 -3.05 2.67 -3.26
CA ASP A 299 -2.50 4.03 -3.29
C ASP A 299 -1.08 4.04 -3.87
N LEU A 300 -0.28 3.02 -3.55
CA LEU A 300 1.05 2.80 -4.11
C LEU A 300 1.24 1.32 -4.48
N ARG A 301 1.91 1.07 -5.60
CA ARG A 301 2.41 -0.25 -5.99
C ARG A 301 3.89 -0.35 -5.69
N ALA A 302 4.31 -1.47 -5.12
CA ALA A 302 5.71 -1.82 -4.94
C ALA A 302 5.99 -3.20 -5.59
N PRO A 303 7.13 -3.37 -6.28
CA PRO A 303 7.43 -4.61 -7.00
C PRO A 303 7.79 -5.77 -6.07
N THR A 304 8.09 -5.50 -4.81
CA THR A 304 8.46 -6.52 -3.81
C THR A 304 8.01 -6.10 -2.42
N PRO A 305 7.84 -7.04 -1.48
CA PRO A 305 7.56 -6.73 -0.08
C PRO A 305 8.62 -5.83 0.57
N SER A 306 9.89 -6.02 0.21
CA SER A 306 10.99 -5.18 0.68
C SER A 306 10.86 -3.74 0.17
N ALA A 307 10.56 -3.55 -1.12
CA ALA A 307 10.32 -2.24 -1.70
C ALA A 307 9.10 -1.53 -1.10
N ALA A 308 8.04 -2.28 -0.79
CA ALA A 308 6.88 -1.75 -0.08
C ALA A 308 7.25 -1.24 1.32
N ALA A 309 8.04 -2.01 2.05
CA ALA A 309 8.54 -1.61 3.35
C ALA A 309 9.45 -0.37 3.27
N GLU A 310 10.29 -0.27 2.23
CA GLU A 310 11.12 0.92 2.00
C GLU A 310 10.29 2.17 1.67
N ALA A 311 9.24 2.02 0.89
CA ALA A 311 8.33 3.10 0.56
C ALA A 311 7.46 3.53 1.75
N ALA A 312 7.12 2.59 2.64
CA ALA A 312 6.28 2.84 3.80
C ALA A 312 6.98 3.66 4.88
N VAL A 313 8.31 3.56 5.03
CA VAL A 313 9.03 4.20 6.15
C VAL A 313 10.24 5.00 5.67
N PRO A 314 10.58 6.11 6.37
CA PRO A 314 11.73 6.90 6.03
C PRO A 314 13.04 6.15 6.34
N ASP A 315 14.13 6.60 5.71
CA ASP A 315 15.46 6.10 6.05
C ASP A 315 16.01 6.81 7.30
N ARG A 316 16.36 6.04 8.32
CA ARG A 316 16.96 6.51 9.57
C ARG A 316 18.14 7.45 9.35
N ALA A 317 19.02 7.11 8.41
CA ALA A 317 20.20 7.92 8.14
C ALA A 317 19.82 9.28 7.50
N ALA A 318 18.83 9.29 6.62
CA ALA A 318 18.32 10.53 6.02
C ALA A 318 17.64 11.43 7.07
N VAL A 319 16.84 10.85 7.95
CA VAL A 319 16.21 11.59 9.07
C VAL A 319 17.26 12.18 10.00
N ALA A 320 18.29 11.38 10.37
CA ALA A 320 19.36 11.85 11.25
C ALA A 320 20.16 13.00 10.60
N ARG A 321 20.46 12.91 9.29
CA ARG A 321 21.11 14.01 8.55
C ARG A 321 20.23 15.27 8.53
N GLY A 322 18.95 15.13 8.21
CA GLY A 322 18.02 16.25 8.19
C GLY A 322 17.91 16.96 9.55
N LEU A 323 17.89 16.20 10.65
CA LEU A 323 17.89 16.74 12.01
C LEU A 323 19.22 17.47 12.31
N ALA A 324 20.35 16.93 11.90
CA ALA A 324 21.66 17.56 12.07
C ALA A 324 21.72 18.88 11.30
N ASP A 325 21.27 18.90 10.05
CA ASP A 325 21.22 20.12 9.23
C ASP A 325 20.30 21.19 9.82
N LEU A 326 19.12 20.78 10.28
CA LEU A 326 18.20 21.70 10.97
C LEU A 326 18.83 22.28 12.23
N ARG A 327 19.47 21.45 13.05
CA ARG A 327 20.20 21.88 14.24
C ARG A 327 21.28 22.90 13.90
N GLU A 328 22.08 22.63 12.89
CA GLU A 328 23.15 23.54 12.45
C GLU A 328 22.58 24.89 11.97
N ARG A 329 21.51 24.84 11.15
CA ARG A 329 20.82 26.07 10.70
C ARG A 329 20.27 26.86 11.88
N MET A 330 19.63 26.24 12.84
CA MET A 330 19.12 26.89 14.04
C MET A 330 20.25 27.56 14.84
N LEU A 331 21.36 26.86 15.04
CA LEU A 331 22.50 27.40 15.73
C LEU A 331 23.12 28.60 14.99
N ARG A 332 23.21 28.52 13.67
CA ARG A 332 23.70 29.62 12.83
C ARG A 332 22.78 30.84 12.92
N CYS A 333 21.49 30.68 12.69
CA CYS A 333 20.52 31.77 12.80
C CYS A 333 20.53 32.39 14.20
N THR A 334 20.67 31.58 15.25
CA THR A 334 20.71 32.11 16.62
C THR A 334 21.99 32.92 16.87
N ARG A 335 23.14 32.44 16.38
CA ARG A 335 24.41 33.18 16.49
C ARG A 335 24.34 34.51 15.74
N GLU A 336 23.89 34.46 14.48
CA GLU A 336 23.71 35.66 13.66
C GLU A 336 22.77 36.70 14.35
N ARG A 337 21.66 36.20 14.90
CA ARG A 337 20.72 37.07 15.61
C ARG A 337 21.34 37.69 16.88
N VAL A 338 22.11 36.90 17.63
CA VAL A 338 22.83 37.41 18.81
C VAL A 338 23.87 38.46 18.42
N GLU A 339 24.62 38.22 17.34
CA GLU A 339 25.64 39.14 16.87
C GLU A 339 25.01 40.44 16.37
N ASN A 340 23.98 40.35 15.54
CA ASN A 340 23.22 41.54 15.10
C ASN A 340 22.66 42.34 16.27
N CYS A 341 22.15 41.68 17.31
CA CYS A 341 21.68 42.35 18.50
C CYS A 341 22.83 43.02 19.27
N ARG A 342 24.00 42.41 19.33
CA ARG A 342 25.22 42.98 19.97
C ARG A 342 25.69 44.24 19.21
N GLU A 343 25.76 44.12 17.88
CA GLU A 343 26.14 45.23 17.02
C GLU A 343 25.16 46.40 17.18
N SER A 344 23.85 46.13 17.11
CA SER A 344 22.82 47.17 17.30
C SER A 344 22.89 47.81 18.69
N LEU A 345 23.18 46.99 19.71
CA LEU A 345 23.36 47.51 21.09
C LEU A 345 24.62 48.37 21.20
N PHE A 346 25.71 47.97 20.55
CA PHE A 346 26.96 48.72 20.52
C PHE A 346 26.76 50.07 19.80
N GLU A 347 26.14 50.10 18.62
CA GLU A 347 25.77 51.32 17.90
C GLU A 347 24.86 52.21 18.70
N ALA A 348 23.82 51.68 19.32
CA ALA A 348 22.92 52.44 20.17
C ALA A 348 23.66 53.07 21.37
N ARG A 349 24.62 52.34 21.97
CA ARG A 349 25.48 52.84 23.05
C ARG A 349 26.35 54.01 22.60
N LEU A 350 27.00 53.88 21.44
CA LEU A 350 27.83 54.93 20.86
C LEU A 350 26.97 56.20 20.56
N ASN A 351 25.85 55.98 19.88
CA ASN A 351 24.92 57.06 19.54
C ASN A 351 24.36 57.75 20.78
N LEU A 352 24.11 57.01 21.83
CA LEU A 352 23.64 57.55 23.11
C LEU A 352 24.74 58.35 23.82
N GLY A 353 25.97 57.84 23.78
CA GLY A 353 27.15 58.56 24.28
C GLY A 353 27.35 59.89 23.57
N ASP A 354 27.40 59.88 22.24
CA ASP A 354 27.55 61.06 21.40
C ASP A 354 26.39 62.06 21.56
N ALA A 355 25.17 61.56 21.70
CA ALA A 355 24.01 62.41 21.97
C ALA A 355 24.09 63.06 23.36
N GLY A 356 24.52 62.25 24.34
CA GLY A 356 24.78 62.70 25.72
C GLY A 356 25.84 63.79 25.76
N ASP A 357 26.97 63.55 25.11
CA ASP A 357 28.09 64.48 25.05
C ASP A 357 27.70 65.83 24.32
N ARG A 358 26.94 65.68 23.22
CA ARG A 358 26.40 66.83 22.50
C ARG A 358 25.46 67.69 23.38
N ILE A 359 24.55 66.98 24.09
CA ILE A 359 23.63 67.59 24.98
C ILE A 359 24.37 68.29 26.13
N VAL A 360 25.36 67.61 26.73
CA VAL A 360 26.16 68.14 27.82
C VAL A 360 27.04 69.31 27.37
N ALA A 361 27.73 69.18 26.23
CA ALA A 361 28.54 70.24 25.63
C ALA A 361 27.68 71.44 25.29
N GLY A 362 26.57 71.30 24.59
CA GLY A 362 25.65 72.37 24.26
C GLY A 362 25.03 73.00 25.50
N ARG A 363 24.79 72.22 26.56
CA ARG A 363 24.34 72.79 27.84
C ARG A 363 25.46 73.49 28.58
N ARG A 364 26.69 72.99 28.56
CA ARG A 364 27.86 73.66 29.12
C ARG A 364 28.13 75.02 28.43
N GLU A 365 28.09 75.08 27.10
CA GLU A 365 28.20 76.31 26.35
C GLU A 365 27.09 77.29 26.70
N ARG A 366 25.85 76.78 26.76
CA ARG A 366 24.71 77.62 27.19
C ARG A 366 24.90 78.14 28.62
N VAL A 367 25.29 77.28 29.55
CA VAL A 367 25.58 77.61 30.92
C VAL A 367 26.73 78.60 30.99
N ALA A 368 27.82 78.42 30.27
CA ALA A 368 28.95 79.37 30.21
C ALA A 368 28.54 80.69 29.59
N GLY A 369 27.73 80.67 28.50
CA GLY A 369 27.20 81.93 27.91
C GLY A 369 26.23 82.66 28.79
N ILE A 370 25.44 81.94 29.59
CA ILE A 370 24.50 82.54 30.55
C ILE A 370 25.22 82.97 31.83
N ALA A 371 26.22 82.19 32.33
CA ALA A 371 27.07 82.51 33.44
C ALA A 371 27.86 83.79 33.11
N GLY A 372 28.37 83.98 31.90
CA GLY A 372 28.96 85.21 31.41
C GLY A 372 28.03 86.36 31.42
N LYS A 373 26.75 86.17 31.05
CA LYS A 373 25.70 87.18 31.11
C LYS A 373 25.21 87.48 32.55
N LEU A 374 25.23 86.42 33.40
CA LEU A 374 24.79 86.53 34.81
C LEU A 374 25.85 87.08 35.75
N HIS A 375 27.11 86.94 35.38
CA HIS A 375 28.19 87.65 36.10
C HIS A 375 27.92 89.15 36.08
N ALA A 376 27.05 89.62 35.17
CA ALA A 376 26.59 91.05 35.11
C ALA A 376 25.30 91.28 35.86
N LEU A 377 24.47 90.37 36.23
CA LEU A 377 23.08 90.63 36.65
C LEU A 377 22.48 89.94 37.85
N SER A 378 22.98 88.83 38.33
CA SER A 378 22.60 88.07 39.56
C SER A 378 22.56 86.57 39.43
N PRO A 379 23.13 85.85 40.40
CA PRO A 379 23.24 84.41 40.32
C PRO A 379 21.93 83.63 40.56
N LEU A 380 20.92 84.20 41.09
CA LEU A 380 19.68 83.53 41.46
C LEU A 380 18.64 83.39 40.31
N SER A 381 18.83 84.11 39.20
CA SER A 381 17.89 84.09 38.07
C SER A 381 18.04 82.83 37.17
N THR A 382 19.10 82.09 37.35
CA THR A 382 19.40 80.89 36.54
C THR A 382 18.52 79.66 36.88
N LEU A 383 18.25 79.48 38.18
CA LEU A 383 17.37 78.37 38.62
C LEU A 383 15.90 78.68 38.29
N ALA A 384 15.49 79.93 38.22
CA ALA A 384 14.12 80.29 37.84
C ALA A 384 13.80 80.03 36.35
N ARG A 385 14.79 79.68 35.54
CA ARG A 385 14.64 79.42 34.10
C ARG A 385 14.36 77.95 33.73
N GLY A 386 14.07 77.05 34.73
CA GLY A 386 13.57 75.73 34.44
C GLY A 386 14.61 74.61 34.23
N PHE A 387 15.82 74.77 34.78
CA PHE A 387 16.80 73.69 34.78
C PHE A 387 16.40 72.65 35.79
N ALA A 388 16.44 71.39 35.32
CA ALA A 388 16.18 70.14 36.13
C ALA A 388 17.49 69.41 36.39
N VAL A 389 17.68 68.93 37.63
CA VAL A 389 18.86 68.18 38.01
C VAL A 389 18.46 66.73 38.34
N PRO A 390 18.93 65.72 37.57
CA PRO A 390 18.65 64.33 37.88
C PRO A 390 19.51 63.84 39.07
N LEU A 391 18.83 63.30 40.07
CA LEU A 391 19.42 62.73 41.28
C LEU A 391 19.05 61.23 41.46
N ASP A 392 19.97 60.46 41.88
CA ASP A 392 19.66 59.10 42.29
C ASP A 392 18.83 59.05 43.59
N PRO A 393 18.29 57.93 44.01
CA PRO A 393 17.55 57.79 45.23
C PRO A 393 18.34 58.17 46.50
N SER A 394 19.69 58.15 46.42
CA SER A 394 20.60 58.55 47.50
C SER A 394 20.85 60.06 47.59
N GLY A 395 20.33 60.86 46.61
CA GLY A 395 20.50 62.27 46.50
C GLY A 395 21.75 62.75 45.73
N ARG A 396 22.46 61.78 45.10
CA ARG A 396 23.60 62.08 44.23
C ARG A 396 23.11 62.37 42.80
N VAL A 397 23.63 63.48 42.22
CA VAL A 397 23.27 63.89 40.88
C VAL A 397 23.83 62.92 39.86
N LEU A 398 23.01 62.36 38.98
CA LEU A 398 23.40 61.58 37.85
C LEU A 398 23.99 62.52 36.77
N ARG A 399 25.25 62.30 36.40
CA ARG A 399 26.03 63.20 35.55
C ARG A 399 26.18 62.77 34.10
N GLY A 400 25.89 61.50 33.82
CA GLY A 400 26.06 60.96 32.48
C GLY A 400 24.98 59.92 32.15
N VAL A 401 24.67 59.79 30.88
CA VAL A 401 23.64 58.86 30.38
C VAL A 401 23.96 57.40 30.78
N ALA A 402 25.24 57.06 30.92
CA ALA A 402 25.68 55.76 31.37
C ALA A 402 25.34 55.45 32.83
N GLU A 403 24.98 56.44 33.63
CA GLU A 403 24.55 56.30 35.01
C GLU A 403 23.04 55.96 35.13
N PHE A 404 22.29 56.11 34.03
CA PHE A 404 20.88 55.74 33.96
C PHE A 404 20.71 54.31 33.48
N ARG A 405 20.12 53.45 34.32
CA ARG A 405 19.78 52.06 33.96
C ARG A 405 18.32 51.99 33.52
N PRO A 406 17.99 51.16 32.51
CA PRO A 406 16.59 50.89 32.16
C PRO A 406 15.77 50.51 33.39
N GLY A 407 14.62 51.15 33.58
CA GLY A 407 13.77 50.93 34.73
C GLY A 407 14.15 51.70 36.01
N GLN A 408 15.30 52.41 36.04
CA GLN A 408 15.79 53.13 37.23
C GLN A 408 14.93 54.34 37.51
N GLU A 409 14.51 54.50 38.77
CA GLU A 409 13.88 55.74 39.26
C GLU A 409 14.94 56.74 39.68
N PHE A 410 14.77 57.98 39.26
CA PHE A 410 15.62 59.11 39.65
C PHE A 410 14.77 60.35 39.96
N ARG A 411 15.34 61.29 40.72
CA ARG A 411 14.66 62.54 41.07
C ARG A 411 15.20 63.69 40.25
N LEU A 412 14.33 64.37 39.50
CA LEU A 412 14.62 65.61 38.80
C LEU A 412 14.33 66.74 39.77
N ARG A 413 15.38 67.47 40.26
CA ARG A 413 15.24 68.63 41.09
C ARG A 413 15.12 69.92 40.26
N LEU A 414 14.03 70.61 40.42
CA LEU A 414 13.73 71.94 39.83
C LEU A 414 13.95 73.07 40.86
N ALA A 415 13.87 74.33 40.42
CA ALA A 415 14.06 75.48 41.28
C ALA A 415 13.01 75.54 42.41
N ASP A 416 11.82 75.07 42.19
CA ASP A 416 10.64 75.10 43.08
C ASP A 416 10.34 73.79 43.77
N GLY A 417 11.15 72.73 43.50
CA GLY A 417 10.91 71.38 44.06
C GLY A 417 11.70 70.24 43.40
N SER A 418 11.21 69.00 43.58
CA SER A 418 11.77 67.85 42.89
C SER A 418 10.67 66.98 42.41
N VAL A 419 10.82 66.40 41.17
CA VAL A 419 9.90 65.50 40.53
C VAL A 419 10.59 64.15 40.43
N GLN A 420 9.87 63.01 40.70
CA GLN A 420 10.36 61.67 40.44
C GLN A 420 10.19 61.35 38.96
N ALA A 421 11.22 60.83 38.33
CA ALA A 421 11.22 60.37 36.93
C ALA A 421 11.79 58.97 36.84
N ARG A 422 11.38 58.20 35.80
CA ARG A 422 11.82 56.87 35.54
C ARG A 422 12.36 56.76 34.13
N VAL A 423 13.48 56.07 34.00
CA VAL A 423 14.04 55.73 32.67
C VAL A 423 13.14 54.67 32.05
N ARG A 424 12.55 54.99 30.91
CA ARG A 424 11.68 54.06 30.19
C ARG A 424 12.53 52.99 29.54
N GLU A 425 12.14 51.68 29.73
CA GLU A 425 12.67 50.61 28.91
C GLU A 425 12.15 50.78 27.48
N ASP A 426 13.05 50.85 26.52
CA ASP A 426 12.63 50.86 25.13
C ASP A 426 12.29 49.45 24.71
N PRO A 427 11.04 49.10 24.31
CA PRO A 427 10.66 47.74 23.96
C PRO A 427 11.16 47.28 22.59
N ALA A 428 12.00 48.10 21.94
CA ALA A 428 12.50 47.82 20.59
C ALA A 428 13.98 48.19 20.46
N ALA A 429 14.84 47.37 21.02
CA ALA A 429 16.26 47.29 20.63
C ALA A 429 16.65 45.80 20.56
#